data_c650a5960ff01c710a1843ccd296dafa
#
_entry.id   c650a5960ff01c710a1843ccd296dafa
#
_cell.length_a   1.000
_cell.length_b   1.000
_cell.length_c   1.000
_cell.angle_alpha   90.00
_cell.angle_beta   90.00
_cell.angle_gamma   90.00
#
_symmetry.space_group_name_H-M   'P 1'
#
loop_
_entity.id
_entity.type
_entity.pdbx_description
1 polymer ?
#
loop_
_entity_poly.entity_id
_entity_poly.type
_entity_poly.pdbx_seq_one_letter_code
_entity_poly.pdbx_strand_id
1 'polypeptide(L)'
;MSNAVPISPVKEIVAELAAGRMVVLVDEEDRENEGDLVMAADHVTPAAINFMAKHGRGLICLTLTRERCEFLKLPPMASSNGTQYATAFTVSIEAATGVTTGISAADRAKTVQVAVAPDAQPADLVQPGHVFPLQAVDGGVLMRAGHTEAGCDLSAMAGCSPAAVICEIMNDDG
;
A
#
# COMPACT_ATOMS: atom_id res chain seq x y z
N MET A 1 22.76 26.59 -2.91
CA MET A 1 22.12 26.28 -1.62
C MET A 1 21.06 25.25 -1.92
N SER A 2 21.25 24.02 -1.47
CA SER A 2 20.26 22.94 -1.66
C SER A 2 19.01 23.33 -0.86
N ASN A 3 17.90 23.60 -1.55
CA ASN A 3 16.57 23.71 -0.93
C ASN A 3 16.08 22.31 -0.59
N ALA A 4 16.75 21.64 0.35
CA ALA A 4 16.25 20.38 0.87
C ALA A 4 14.87 20.68 1.53
N VAL A 5 13.81 20.08 1.02
CA VAL A 5 12.50 20.11 1.68
C VAL A 5 12.68 19.41 3.04
N PRO A 6 12.33 20.07 4.16
CA PRO A 6 12.51 19.44 5.46
C PRO A 6 11.60 18.20 5.58
N ILE A 7 12.18 17.09 6.02
CA ILE A 7 11.42 15.88 6.34
C ILE A 7 10.59 16.16 7.59
N SER A 8 9.28 15.88 7.51
CA SER A 8 8.36 16.07 8.64
C SER A 8 8.61 15.06 9.76
N PRO A 9 8.45 15.45 11.03
CA PRO A 9 8.54 14.52 12.14
C PRO A 9 7.52 13.37 12.02
N VAL A 10 7.92 12.15 12.37
CA VAL A 10 7.05 10.95 12.31
C VAL A 10 5.71 11.16 13.02
N LYS A 11 5.71 11.87 14.16
CA LYS A 11 4.48 12.18 14.90
C LYS A 11 3.44 12.95 14.07
N GLU A 12 3.89 13.87 13.23
CA GLU A 12 3.01 14.63 12.32
C GLU A 12 2.46 13.72 11.23
N ILE A 13 3.31 12.89 10.64
CA ILE A 13 2.91 11.91 9.62
C ILE A 13 1.86 10.93 10.15
N VAL A 14 2.07 10.40 11.35
CA VAL A 14 1.10 9.51 12.03
C VAL A 14 -0.23 10.24 12.26
N ALA A 15 -0.22 11.51 12.66
CA ALA A 15 -1.44 12.29 12.83
C ALA A 15 -2.17 12.54 11.51
N GLU A 16 -1.45 12.76 10.41
CA GLU A 16 -2.04 12.88 9.07
C GLU A 16 -2.74 11.57 8.64
N LEU A 17 -2.07 10.43 8.80
CA LEU A 17 -2.63 9.12 8.48
C LEU A 17 -3.86 8.80 9.34
N ALA A 18 -3.81 9.08 10.66
CA ALA A 18 -4.93 8.92 11.57
C ALA A 18 -6.15 9.78 11.17
N ALA A 19 -5.90 10.94 10.58
CA ALA A 19 -6.95 11.83 10.07
C ALA A 19 -7.42 11.45 8.64
N GLY A 20 -6.96 10.34 8.08
CA GLY A 20 -7.32 9.87 6.74
C GLY A 20 -6.69 10.70 5.63
N ARG A 21 -5.58 11.40 5.89
CA ARG A 21 -4.87 12.15 4.87
C ARG A 21 -3.69 11.38 4.30
N MET A 22 -3.39 11.66 3.04
CA MET A 22 -2.28 11.07 2.29
C MET A 22 -0.99 11.79 2.62
N VAL A 23 0.11 11.05 2.70
CA VAL A 23 1.47 11.58 2.90
C VAL A 23 2.38 11.11 1.78
N VAL A 24 3.54 11.75 1.66
CA VAL A 24 4.63 11.28 0.81
C VAL A 24 5.68 10.62 1.71
N LEU A 25 6.01 9.38 1.40
CA LEU A 25 7.08 8.64 2.03
C LEU A 25 8.24 8.52 1.05
N VAL A 26 9.45 8.79 1.52
CA VAL A 26 10.68 8.65 0.73
C VAL A 26 11.63 7.71 1.43
N ASP A 27 12.41 6.95 0.69
CA ASP A 27 13.48 6.12 1.21
C ASP A 27 14.86 6.73 0.96
N GLU A 28 15.91 6.04 1.40
CA GLU A 28 17.30 6.49 1.27
C GLU A 28 17.75 6.51 -0.20
N GLU A 29 18.60 7.50 -0.55
CA GLU A 29 19.13 7.68 -1.91
C GLU A 29 19.91 6.46 -2.42
N ASP A 30 20.50 5.67 -1.52
CA ASP A 30 21.26 4.46 -1.84
C ASP A 30 20.41 3.18 -1.87
N ARG A 31 19.08 3.30 -1.65
CA ARG A 31 18.14 2.18 -1.74
C ARG A 31 17.37 2.23 -3.09
N GLU A 32 16.09 2.55 -3.08
CA GLU A 32 15.29 2.72 -4.32
C GLU A 32 15.33 4.17 -4.80
N ASN A 33 15.54 5.13 -3.86
CA ASN A 33 15.50 6.56 -4.10
C ASN A 33 14.16 6.97 -4.75
N GLU A 34 13.09 6.45 -4.20
CA GLU A 34 11.73 6.66 -4.69
C GLU A 34 10.87 7.38 -3.64
N GLY A 35 9.79 7.96 -4.10
CA GLY A 35 8.76 8.54 -3.25
C GLY A 35 7.41 7.93 -3.55
N ASP A 36 6.69 7.50 -2.51
CA ASP A 36 5.35 6.95 -2.60
C ASP A 36 4.31 7.89 -1.99
N LEU A 37 3.15 7.97 -2.64
CA LEU A 37 1.93 8.42 -1.98
C LEU A 37 1.44 7.30 -1.08
N VAL A 38 1.23 7.59 0.21
CA VAL A 38 0.85 6.60 1.23
C VAL A 38 -0.40 7.06 1.97
N MET A 39 -1.33 6.16 2.19
CA MET A 39 -2.56 6.39 2.94
C MET A 39 -2.94 5.15 3.74
N ALA A 40 -3.36 5.30 5.00
CA ALA A 40 -3.90 4.17 5.76
C ALA A 40 -5.11 3.56 5.02
N ALA A 41 -5.10 2.24 4.84
CA ALA A 41 -6.07 1.55 4.00
C ALA A 41 -7.52 1.66 4.53
N ASP A 42 -7.70 1.80 5.85
CA ASP A 42 -9.02 2.01 6.47
C ASP A 42 -9.73 3.27 5.97
N HIS A 43 -8.97 4.27 5.53
CA HIS A 43 -9.49 5.56 5.06
C HIS A 43 -9.56 5.68 3.55
N VAL A 44 -9.27 4.62 2.80
CA VAL A 44 -9.24 4.68 1.34
C VAL A 44 -10.61 5.06 0.76
N THR A 45 -10.59 5.92 -0.25
CA THR A 45 -11.78 6.36 -0.99
C THR A 45 -11.53 6.28 -2.50
N PRO A 46 -12.57 6.26 -3.33
CA PRO A 46 -12.41 6.37 -4.78
C PRO A 46 -11.63 7.62 -5.21
N ALA A 47 -11.83 8.74 -4.51
CA ALA A 47 -11.11 9.99 -4.77
C ALA A 47 -9.60 9.85 -4.49
N ALA A 48 -9.24 9.17 -3.40
CA ALA A 48 -7.84 8.89 -3.05
C ALA A 48 -7.16 8.00 -4.09
N ILE A 49 -7.79 6.91 -4.50
CA ILE A 49 -7.28 6.02 -5.56
C ILE A 49 -7.12 6.79 -6.88
N ASN A 50 -8.12 7.61 -7.24
CA ASN A 50 -8.02 8.43 -8.45
C ASN A 50 -6.88 9.46 -8.37
N PHE A 51 -6.65 10.05 -7.21
CA PHE A 51 -5.54 10.96 -6.98
C PHE A 51 -4.20 10.23 -7.18
N MET A 52 -4.01 9.07 -6.56
CA MET A 52 -2.81 8.25 -6.70
C MET A 52 -2.56 7.86 -8.17
N ALA A 53 -3.59 7.34 -8.86
CA ALA A 53 -3.48 6.95 -10.26
C ALA A 53 -3.14 8.13 -11.18
N LYS A 54 -3.70 9.32 -10.93
CA LYS A 54 -3.52 10.50 -11.76
C LYS A 54 -2.20 11.22 -11.49
N HIS A 55 -1.80 11.33 -10.24
CA HIS A 55 -0.69 12.17 -9.81
C HIS A 55 0.55 11.36 -9.40
N GLY A 56 0.39 10.20 -8.77
CA GLY A 56 1.48 9.25 -8.54
C GLY A 56 1.88 8.56 -9.82
N ARG A 57 0.92 7.97 -10.52
CA ARG A 57 1.06 7.24 -11.80
C ARG A 57 1.79 5.89 -11.67
N GLY A 58 2.16 5.52 -10.45
CA GLY A 58 2.73 4.22 -10.12
C GLY A 58 1.67 3.11 -10.02
N LEU A 59 2.07 1.96 -9.55
CA LEU A 59 1.19 0.82 -9.33
C LEU A 59 0.41 0.99 -8.01
N ILE A 60 -0.90 0.79 -8.04
CA ILE A 60 -1.70 0.80 -6.81
C ILE A 60 -1.47 -0.50 -6.05
N CYS A 61 -0.73 -0.41 -4.96
CA CYS A 61 -0.37 -1.52 -4.09
C CYS A 61 -1.05 -1.40 -2.72
N LEU A 62 -1.29 -2.55 -2.08
CA LEU A 62 -1.85 -2.65 -0.74
C LEU A 62 -0.84 -3.36 0.16
N THR A 63 -0.21 -2.64 1.10
CA THR A 63 0.68 -3.27 2.07
C THR A 63 -0.13 -4.02 3.11
N LEU A 64 0.25 -5.26 3.38
CA LEU A 64 -0.40 -6.14 4.36
C LEU A 64 0.66 -6.85 5.21
N THR A 65 0.31 -7.14 6.46
CA THR A 65 1.14 -8.04 7.28
C THR A 65 1.13 -9.45 6.72
N ARG A 66 2.15 -10.23 7.06
CA ARG A 66 2.21 -11.67 6.72
C ARG A 66 0.96 -12.39 7.20
N GLU A 67 0.57 -12.18 8.47
CA GLU A 67 -0.61 -12.79 9.07
C GLU A 67 -1.89 -12.49 8.25
N ARG A 68 -2.05 -11.24 7.79
CA ARG A 68 -3.20 -10.87 6.97
C ARG A 68 -3.18 -11.54 5.60
N CYS A 69 -2.02 -11.62 4.96
CA CYS A 69 -1.87 -12.33 3.68
C CYS A 69 -2.21 -13.82 3.83
N GLU A 70 -1.72 -14.47 4.89
CA GLU A 70 -2.02 -15.87 5.18
C GLU A 70 -3.51 -16.09 5.46
N PHE A 71 -4.12 -15.25 6.28
CA PHE A 71 -5.56 -15.29 6.58
C PHE A 71 -6.41 -15.18 5.32
N LEU A 72 -6.10 -14.24 4.44
CA LEU A 72 -6.81 -14.01 3.18
C LEU A 72 -6.43 -15.01 2.08
N LYS A 73 -5.50 -15.94 2.35
CA LYS A 73 -4.99 -16.94 1.40
C LYS A 73 -4.40 -16.31 0.14
N LEU A 74 -3.54 -15.32 0.33
CA LEU A 74 -2.82 -14.62 -0.74
C LEU A 74 -1.42 -15.23 -0.91
N PRO A 75 -1.21 -16.17 -1.83
CA PRO A 75 0.10 -16.75 -2.07
C PRO A 75 1.02 -15.73 -2.75
N PRO A 76 2.36 -15.92 -2.66
CA PRO A 76 3.31 -15.13 -3.44
C PRO A 76 2.97 -15.17 -4.93
N MET A 77 3.16 -14.05 -5.63
CA MET A 77 2.93 -13.92 -7.06
C MET A 77 3.87 -14.82 -7.88
N ALA A 78 5.07 -15.06 -7.37
CA ALA A 78 6.08 -15.91 -8.00
C ALA A 78 6.62 -16.93 -7.01
N SER A 79 6.94 -18.13 -7.49
CA SER A 79 7.56 -19.21 -6.69
C SER A 79 8.99 -18.89 -6.26
N SER A 80 9.67 -17.99 -6.99
CA SER A 80 11.00 -17.48 -6.69
C SER A 80 11.02 -15.98 -6.94
N ASN A 81 11.37 -15.20 -5.90
CA ASN A 81 11.48 -13.75 -6.01
C ASN A 81 12.89 -13.38 -6.50
N GLY A 82 12.97 -12.88 -7.73
CA GLY A 82 14.22 -12.42 -8.36
C GLY A 82 14.38 -10.89 -8.37
N THR A 83 13.53 -10.14 -7.65
CA THR A 83 13.62 -8.68 -7.62
C THR A 83 14.80 -8.22 -6.76
N GLN A 84 15.45 -7.13 -7.18
CA GLN A 84 16.65 -6.60 -6.51
C GLN A 84 16.42 -6.31 -5.01
N TYR A 85 15.26 -5.77 -4.66
CA TYR A 85 14.91 -5.38 -3.29
C TYR A 85 13.97 -6.37 -2.61
N ALA A 86 13.76 -7.53 -3.22
CA ALA A 86 12.92 -8.61 -2.69
C ALA A 86 11.48 -8.17 -2.35
N THR A 87 10.91 -7.23 -3.14
CA THR A 87 9.52 -6.79 -2.96
C THR A 87 8.56 -7.97 -3.06
N ALA A 88 7.85 -8.24 -1.97
CA ALA A 88 7.08 -9.47 -1.81
C ALA A 88 5.65 -9.31 -2.33
N PHE A 89 5.50 -9.24 -3.65
CA PHE A 89 4.20 -9.28 -4.30
C PHE A 89 3.47 -10.60 -4.00
N THR A 90 2.21 -10.49 -3.62
CA THR A 90 1.27 -11.61 -3.67
C THR A 90 0.51 -11.60 -4.99
N VAL A 91 -0.33 -12.61 -5.23
CA VAL A 91 -1.29 -12.57 -6.33
C VAL A 91 -2.15 -11.31 -6.21
N SER A 92 -2.48 -10.70 -7.34
CA SER A 92 -3.39 -9.54 -7.38
C SER A 92 -4.81 -9.96 -7.00
N ILE A 93 -5.58 -9.02 -6.46
CA ILE A 93 -6.91 -9.28 -5.91
C ILE A 93 -7.96 -8.35 -6.48
N GLU A 94 -9.22 -8.83 -6.37
CA GLU A 94 -10.43 -8.09 -6.65
C GLU A 94 -11.47 -8.39 -5.56
N ALA A 95 -12.36 -7.43 -5.23
CA ALA A 95 -13.52 -7.75 -4.41
C ALA A 95 -14.44 -8.71 -5.16
N ALA A 96 -14.91 -9.78 -4.48
CA ALA A 96 -15.78 -10.77 -5.11
C ALA A 96 -17.14 -10.20 -5.54
N THR A 97 -17.56 -9.09 -4.91
CA THR A 97 -18.84 -8.43 -5.19
C THR A 97 -18.72 -6.91 -5.07
N GLY A 98 -19.65 -6.19 -5.70
CA GLY A 98 -19.74 -4.73 -5.60
C GLY A 98 -18.72 -3.99 -6.45
N VAL A 99 -18.14 -4.63 -7.44
CA VAL A 99 -17.25 -4.08 -8.46
C VAL A 99 -17.78 -4.34 -9.86
N THR A 100 -17.29 -3.59 -10.84
CA THR A 100 -17.61 -3.78 -12.26
C THR A 100 -16.49 -4.57 -12.95
N THR A 101 -15.57 -3.88 -13.64
CA THR A 101 -14.40 -4.53 -14.27
C THR A 101 -13.17 -4.58 -13.37
N GLY A 102 -13.23 -3.95 -12.18
CA GLY A 102 -12.18 -3.95 -11.19
C GLY A 102 -11.18 -2.79 -11.30
N ILE A 103 -10.97 -2.24 -12.49
CA ILE A 103 -9.92 -1.24 -12.74
C ILE A 103 -10.30 0.19 -12.31
N SER A 104 -11.60 0.52 -12.21
CA SER A 104 -12.01 1.87 -11.83
C SER A 104 -11.48 2.27 -10.45
N ALA A 105 -11.33 3.56 -10.19
CA ALA A 105 -10.95 4.03 -8.87
C ALA A 105 -11.93 3.58 -7.78
N ALA A 106 -13.22 3.51 -8.10
CA ALA A 106 -14.25 3.01 -7.20
C ALA A 106 -14.08 1.51 -6.91
N ASP A 107 -13.84 0.70 -7.94
CA ASP A 107 -13.65 -0.75 -7.80
C ASP A 107 -12.39 -1.07 -6.98
N ARG A 108 -11.27 -0.40 -7.26
CA ARG A 108 -10.02 -0.60 -6.50
C ARG A 108 -10.17 -0.14 -5.05
N ALA A 109 -10.82 1.00 -4.78
CA ALA A 109 -11.12 1.43 -3.42
C ALA A 109 -12.00 0.39 -2.69
N LYS A 110 -13.02 -0.15 -3.36
CA LYS A 110 -13.87 -1.21 -2.82
C LYS A 110 -13.06 -2.46 -2.49
N THR A 111 -12.17 -2.88 -3.38
CA THR A 111 -11.29 -4.04 -3.17
C THR A 111 -10.41 -3.87 -1.94
N VAL A 112 -9.78 -2.70 -1.78
CA VAL A 112 -8.98 -2.37 -0.58
C VAL A 112 -9.84 -2.43 0.68
N GLN A 113 -10.99 -1.75 0.69
CA GLN A 113 -11.91 -1.74 1.84
C GLN A 113 -12.32 -3.15 2.27
N VAL A 114 -12.62 -4.03 1.31
CA VAL A 114 -12.95 -5.43 1.58
C VAL A 114 -11.74 -6.16 2.16
N ALA A 115 -10.55 -5.98 1.58
CA ALA A 115 -9.34 -6.69 2.02
C ALA A 115 -8.91 -6.33 3.46
N VAL A 116 -9.20 -5.12 3.95
CA VAL A 116 -8.81 -4.68 5.30
C VAL A 116 -9.96 -4.72 6.31
N ALA A 117 -11.18 -5.02 5.89
CA ALA A 117 -12.33 -5.11 6.79
C ALA A 117 -12.06 -6.13 7.92
N PRO A 118 -12.42 -5.81 9.18
CA PRO A 118 -12.17 -6.71 10.31
C PRO A 118 -12.85 -8.09 10.18
N ASP A 119 -13.99 -8.13 9.50
CA ASP A 119 -14.81 -9.31 9.27
C ASP A 119 -14.58 -9.97 7.90
N ALA A 120 -13.62 -9.47 7.10
CA ALA A 120 -13.30 -10.03 5.79
C ALA A 120 -12.99 -11.53 5.86
N GLN A 121 -13.46 -12.24 4.84
CA GLN A 121 -13.17 -13.66 4.65
C GLN A 121 -12.41 -13.86 3.33
N PRO A 122 -11.64 -14.96 3.18
CA PRO A 122 -10.97 -15.25 1.91
C PRO A 122 -11.91 -15.28 0.70
N ALA A 123 -13.17 -15.66 0.90
CA ALA A 123 -14.19 -15.72 -0.15
C ALA A 123 -14.71 -14.35 -0.60
N ASP A 124 -14.41 -13.28 0.14
CA ASP A 124 -14.78 -11.92 -0.23
C ASP A 124 -13.86 -11.32 -1.29
N LEU A 125 -12.78 -12.04 -1.61
CA LEU A 125 -11.81 -11.68 -2.63
C LEU A 125 -11.72 -12.75 -3.70
N VAL A 126 -11.46 -12.32 -4.94
CA VAL A 126 -11.13 -13.19 -6.07
C VAL A 126 -9.74 -12.84 -6.60
N GLN A 127 -9.13 -13.77 -7.30
CA GLN A 127 -7.79 -13.70 -7.87
C GLN A 127 -7.83 -14.17 -9.33
N PRO A 128 -7.14 -13.48 -10.26
CA PRO A 128 -6.42 -12.22 -10.11
C PRO A 128 -7.36 -11.00 -10.07
N GLY A 129 -6.78 -9.81 -9.85
CA GLY A 129 -7.51 -8.55 -9.85
C GLY A 129 -6.62 -7.35 -10.16
N HIS A 130 -7.06 -6.15 -9.78
CA HIS A 130 -6.43 -4.87 -10.13
C HIS A 130 -5.82 -4.12 -8.93
N VAL A 131 -5.80 -4.73 -7.75
CA VAL A 131 -5.04 -4.27 -6.58
C VAL A 131 -3.95 -5.29 -6.30
N PHE A 132 -2.73 -4.80 -6.01
CA PHE A 132 -1.53 -5.62 -5.86
C PHE A 132 -1.09 -5.63 -4.40
N PRO A 133 -1.39 -6.68 -3.62
CA PRO A 133 -0.94 -6.76 -2.24
C PRO A 133 0.57 -7.03 -2.17
N LEU A 134 1.21 -6.36 -1.19
CA LEU A 134 2.61 -6.54 -0.83
C LEU A 134 2.67 -7.06 0.60
N GLN A 135 3.35 -8.19 0.80
CA GLN A 135 3.53 -8.76 2.12
C GLN A 135 4.72 -8.11 2.84
N ALA A 136 4.45 -7.41 3.94
CA ALA A 136 5.49 -6.85 4.80
C ALA A 136 6.29 -7.97 5.50
N VAL A 137 7.57 -7.70 5.74
CA VAL A 137 8.44 -8.58 6.54
C VAL A 137 8.09 -8.45 8.02
N ASP A 138 8.07 -9.57 8.74
CA ASP A 138 7.86 -9.58 10.18
C ASP A 138 8.94 -8.74 10.89
N GLY A 139 8.52 -7.85 11.80
CA GLY A 139 9.38 -6.89 12.47
C GLY A 139 9.46 -5.53 11.80
N GLY A 140 8.75 -5.34 10.68
CA GLY A 140 8.52 -4.03 10.06
C GLY A 140 9.80 -3.35 9.56
N VAL A 141 9.83 -2.01 9.65
CA VAL A 141 10.94 -1.19 9.12
C VAL A 141 12.28 -1.48 9.78
N LEU A 142 12.30 -2.07 10.98
CA LEU A 142 13.53 -2.45 11.65
C LEU A 142 14.20 -3.67 11.00
N MET A 143 13.45 -4.46 10.26
CA MET A 143 13.95 -5.64 9.53
C MET A 143 14.18 -5.36 8.06
N ARG A 144 13.31 -4.54 7.44
CA ARG A 144 13.42 -4.10 6.04
C ARG A 144 12.92 -2.65 5.93
N ALA A 145 13.82 -1.72 5.62
CA ALA A 145 13.52 -0.29 5.52
C ALA A 145 12.84 0.05 4.17
N GLY A 146 11.71 -0.59 3.88
CA GLY A 146 10.95 -0.40 2.64
C GLY A 146 9.60 0.26 2.86
N HIS A 147 9.06 0.86 1.79
CA HIS A 147 7.73 1.50 1.79
C HIS A 147 6.62 0.54 2.25
N THR A 148 6.74 -0.76 1.92
CA THR A 148 5.80 -1.82 2.34
C THR A 148 5.70 -1.92 3.86
N GLU A 149 6.84 -2.05 4.53
CA GLU A 149 6.92 -2.17 5.98
C GLU A 149 6.49 -0.86 6.65
N ALA A 150 6.98 0.26 6.13
CA ALA A 150 6.62 1.59 6.65
C ALA A 150 5.12 1.87 6.54
N GLY A 151 4.48 1.46 5.45
CA GLY A 151 3.02 1.57 5.29
C GLY A 151 2.25 0.84 6.39
N CYS A 152 2.64 -0.40 6.70
CA CYS A 152 2.05 -1.17 7.79
C CYS A 152 2.31 -0.55 9.17
N ASP A 153 3.57 -0.19 9.46
CA ASP A 153 3.97 0.34 10.77
C ASP A 153 3.33 1.69 11.04
N LEU A 154 3.37 2.63 10.10
CA LEU A 154 2.78 3.95 10.24
C LEU A 154 1.25 3.90 10.39
N SER A 155 0.57 3.02 9.65
CA SER A 155 -0.88 2.81 9.79
C SER A 155 -1.23 2.26 11.18
N ALA A 156 -0.47 1.28 11.68
CA ALA A 156 -0.64 0.76 13.04
C ALA A 156 -0.39 1.83 14.11
N MET A 157 0.65 2.65 13.97
CA MET A 157 0.92 3.79 14.86
C MET A 157 -0.19 4.84 14.82
N ALA A 158 -0.88 4.99 13.70
CA ALA A 158 -2.03 5.88 13.53
C ALA A 158 -3.33 5.32 14.16
N GLY A 159 -3.30 4.11 14.74
CA GLY A 159 -4.47 3.44 15.31
C GLY A 159 -5.38 2.80 14.26
N CYS A 160 -4.90 2.64 13.04
CA CYS A 160 -5.58 1.97 11.94
C CYS A 160 -5.16 0.50 11.84
N SER A 161 -5.79 -0.26 10.96
CA SER A 161 -5.29 -1.57 10.55
C SER A 161 -3.85 -1.45 10.05
N PRO A 162 -2.95 -2.43 10.30
CA PRO A 162 -1.57 -2.38 9.83
C PRO A 162 -1.52 -2.66 8.32
N ALA A 163 -2.09 -1.73 7.56
CA ALA A 163 -2.24 -1.80 6.10
C ALA A 163 -2.29 -0.38 5.50
N ALA A 164 -1.63 -0.18 4.39
CA ALA A 164 -1.64 1.08 3.65
C ALA A 164 -1.86 0.84 2.16
N VAL A 165 -2.50 1.79 1.49
CA VAL A 165 -2.42 1.91 0.03
C VAL A 165 -1.23 2.77 -0.30
N ILE A 166 -0.38 2.30 -1.19
CA ILE A 166 0.82 3.00 -1.66
C ILE A 166 0.83 3.08 -3.18
N CYS A 167 1.48 4.11 -3.71
CA CYS A 167 1.64 4.30 -5.14
C CYS A 167 2.89 5.14 -5.40
N GLU A 168 3.82 4.61 -6.17
CA GLU A 168 5.05 5.31 -6.54
C GLU A 168 4.73 6.62 -7.28
N ILE A 169 5.54 7.66 -7.02
CA ILE A 169 5.45 8.95 -7.69
C ILE A 169 6.45 8.95 -8.84
N MET A 170 5.94 8.92 -10.05
CA MET A 170 6.75 8.92 -11.26
C MET A 170 6.95 10.33 -11.81
N ASN A 171 8.12 10.61 -12.37
CA ASN A 171 8.41 11.84 -13.09
C ASN A 171 7.56 11.98 -14.37
N ASP A 172 7.49 13.18 -14.94
CA ASP A 172 6.68 13.45 -16.14
C ASP A 172 7.13 12.68 -17.38
N ASP A 173 8.37 12.26 -17.42
CA ASP A 173 8.98 11.45 -18.48
C ASP A 173 8.94 9.93 -18.22
N GLY A 174 8.36 9.49 -17.09
CA GLY A 174 8.16 8.08 -16.72
C GLY A 174 9.16 7.49 -15.78
#